data_a9d382d075c6ac67ccc235bae79c0462
#
_entry.id   a9d382d075c6ac67ccc235bae79c0462
#
_cell.length_a   1.000
_cell.length_b   1.000
_cell.length_c   1.000
_cell.angle_alpha   90.00
_cell.angle_beta   90.00
_cell.angle_gamma   90.00
#
_symmetry.space_group_name_H-M   'P 1'
#
loop_
_entity.id
_entity.type
_entity.pdbx_description
1 polymer ?
#
loop_
_entity_poly.entity_id
_entity_poly.type
_entity_poly.pdbx_seq_one_letter_code
_entity_poly.pdbx_strand_id
1 'polypeptide(L)'
;MSDDPETGRLLDAPARRRTLFTALGVGIGVGVVGVPSPALAAVAGWSNPTLGALTSGYKTPSRPTHTGWDVANDQGTPVYATADGTVRDIKTNSYPGDTSSGPLAGRTGNSVHLNHADSYFSYYGHLHRVLVGVGQQVSCGQLIGLMGTTGNSSGPHLHFEIHRPRLTSTDPRVFLANRGITLGATAPVGSTGYPSVSQGASGWVPRVIQYLVRARGVSVVVDGVFGPACASAVRSFQSGRGLYADGLVGPITWTALVLPLREGNSGDLVRGLQTALNARGASLVVDGGLGSVTTTAVRSFQSRNGLVADGLVGPVTWSVLI
;
A
#
# COMPACT_ATOMS: atom_id res chain seq x y z
N MET A 1 57.24 47.65 -42.87
CA MET A 1 58.19 46.54 -43.04
C MET A 1 57.58 45.44 -42.18
N SER A 2 56.78 44.69 -42.82
CA SER A 2 56.98 43.33 -43.39
C SER A 2 57.06 42.34 -42.27
N ASP A 3 56.40 41.26 -42.20
CA ASP A 3 55.59 40.46 -43.14
C ASP A 3 54.81 39.40 -42.29
N ASP A 4 53.64 39.17 -42.71
CA ASP A 4 52.96 37.85 -42.52
C ASP A 4 53.73 36.80 -43.39
N PRO A 5 53.65 35.51 -43.26
CA PRO A 5 52.39 34.78 -43.18
C PRO A 5 52.45 33.34 -42.51
N GLU A 6 51.30 32.76 -42.48
CA GLU A 6 50.96 31.39 -42.91
C GLU A 6 50.68 30.28 -41.86
N THR A 7 49.48 29.88 -42.05
CA THR A 7 48.96 28.52 -42.25
C THR A 7 48.95 27.50 -41.12
N GLY A 8 47.74 27.23 -40.70
CA GLY A 8 47.11 25.94 -40.96
C GLY A 8 47.42 24.79 -40.06
N ARG A 9 46.47 24.42 -39.23
CA ARG A 9 45.95 23.08 -39.15
C ARG A 9 44.86 22.93 -38.07
N LEU A 10 43.70 22.59 -38.50
CA LEU A 10 42.69 21.94 -37.70
C LEU A 10 43.28 20.69 -37.03
N LEU A 11 43.19 20.61 -35.71
CA LEU A 11 43.31 19.35 -34.98
C LEU A 11 42.17 19.26 -33.98
N ASP A 12 41.48 18.14 -34.07
CA ASP A 12 40.36 17.68 -33.32
C ASP A 12 40.46 17.90 -31.79
N ALA A 13 39.43 18.46 -31.21
CA ALA A 13 39.26 18.51 -29.77
C ALA A 13 38.56 17.20 -29.29
N PRO A 14 39.15 16.46 -28.34
CA PRO A 14 38.48 15.28 -27.78
C PRO A 14 37.32 15.66 -26.86
N ALA A 15 36.24 14.92 -26.98
CA ALA A 15 35.05 15.00 -26.18
C ALA A 15 35.36 15.03 -24.67
N ARG A 16 34.98 16.09 -24.00
CA ARG A 16 35.02 16.18 -22.54
C ARG A 16 33.94 15.27 -21.93
N ARG A 17 34.37 14.17 -21.33
CA ARG A 17 33.57 13.38 -20.39
C ARG A 17 33.15 14.29 -19.23
N ARG A 18 31.83 14.50 -19.08
CA ARG A 18 31.26 15.12 -17.89
C ARG A 18 31.39 14.12 -16.74
N THR A 19 32.28 14.35 -15.82
CA THR A 19 32.34 13.68 -14.53
C THR A 19 31.19 14.18 -13.68
N LEU A 20 30.24 13.32 -13.36
CA LEU A 20 29.22 13.59 -12.34
C LEU A 20 29.91 13.64 -10.98
N PHE A 21 29.92 14.78 -10.35
CA PHE A 21 30.21 14.89 -8.93
C PHE A 21 29.03 14.39 -8.14
N THR A 22 29.17 13.25 -7.50
CA THR A 22 28.23 12.74 -6.49
C THR A 22 28.52 13.49 -5.20
N ALA A 23 27.69 14.46 -4.85
CA ALA A 23 27.69 15.05 -3.52
C ALA A 23 27.07 14.06 -2.55
N LEU A 24 27.87 13.48 -1.67
CA LEU A 24 27.42 12.69 -0.52
C LEU A 24 26.83 13.65 0.52
N GLY A 25 25.52 13.85 0.49
CA GLY A 25 24.78 14.47 1.58
C GLY A 25 24.31 13.36 2.52
N VAL A 26 24.93 13.26 3.69
CA VAL A 26 24.44 12.39 4.77
C VAL A 26 23.21 13.06 5.39
N GLY A 27 22.04 12.78 4.83
CA GLY A 27 20.75 13.03 5.46
C GLY A 27 20.30 11.74 6.11
N ILE A 28 20.17 11.71 7.43
CA ILE A 28 19.51 10.62 8.15
C ILE A 28 18.00 10.72 7.86
N GLY A 29 17.61 10.29 6.67
CA GLY A 29 16.24 10.00 6.34
C GLY A 29 15.96 8.57 6.76
N VAL A 30 15.01 8.37 7.68
CA VAL A 30 14.40 7.06 7.92
C VAL A 30 13.76 6.65 6.59
N GLY A 31 14.53 5.93 5.78
CA GLY A 31 14.05 5.35 4.53
C GLY A 31 13.01 4.31 4.86
N VAL A 32 11.75 4.66 4.70
CA VAL A 32 10.71 3.66 4.45
C VAL A 32 11.09 3.04 3.11
N VAL A 33 11.78 1.91 3.17
CA VAL A 33 12.01 1.07 1.99
C VAL A 33 10.63 0.77 1.44
N GLY A 34 10.32 1.36 0.28
CA GLY A 34 9.05 1.15 -0.40
C GLY A 34 8.89 -0.35 -0.66
N VAL A 35 7.99 -0.98 0.08
CA VAL A 35 7.54 -2.33 -0.22
C VAL A 35 6.82 -2.23 -1.57
N PRO A 36 7.24 -2.94 -2.61
CA PRO A 36 6.47 -2.97 -3.84
C PRO A 36 5.09 -3.49 -3.49
N SER A 37 4.07 -2.64 -3.65
CA SER A 37 2.68 -3.06 -3.56
C SER A 37 2.43 -4.20 -4.53
N PRO A 38 1.56 -5.16 -4.19
CA PRO A 38 1.08 -6.12 -5.18
C PRO A 38 0.55 -5.27 -6.34
N ALA A 39 1.18 -5.43 -7.49
CA ALA A 39 0.90 -4.61 -8.64
C ALA A 39 -0.59 -4.75 -9.01
N LEU A 40 -1.39 -3.80 -8.60
CA LEU A 40 -2.58 -3.44 -9.33
C LEU A 40 -2.03 -3.09 -10.70
N ALA A 41 -2.24 -3.98 -11.69
CA ALA A 41 -1.50 -3.97 -12.96
C ALA A 41 -1.39 -2.54 -13.50
N ALA A 42 -0.18 -1.98 -13.46
CA ALA A 42 0.08 -0.66 -14.01
C ALA A 42 0.03 -0.77 -15.52
N VAL A 43 -0.93 -0.12 -16.14
CA VAL A 43 -1.03 -0.01 -17.59
C VAL A 43 -0.72 1.43 -17.96
N ALA A 44 0.28 1.63 -18.81
CA ALA A 44 0.71 2.97 -19.25
C ALA A 44 1.02 3.94 -18.08
N GLY A 45 1.61 3.45 -16.99
CA GLY A 45 2.02 4.28 -15.85
C GLY A 45 0.90 4.68 -14.89
N TRP A 46 -0.30 4.11 -15.02
CA TRP A 46 -1.45 4.31 -14.15
C TRP A 46 -1.91 3.00 -13.50
N SER A 47 -2.54 3.07 -12.33
CA SER A 47 -3.07 1.91 -11.60
C SER A 47 -4.39 2.23 -10.89
N ASN A 48 -5.11 1.19 -10.47
CA ASN A 48 -6.27 1.33 -9.61
C ASN A 48 -5.83 1.80 -8.20
N PRO A 49 -6.42 2.87 -7.64
CA PRO A 49 -5.99 3.42 -6.35
C PRO A 49 -6.39 2.57 -5.15
N THR A 50 -7.42 1.74 -5.26
CA THR A 50 -7.90 0.88 -4.15
C THR A 50 -8.85 -0.18 -4.68
N LEU A 51 -9.14 -1.18 -3.84
CA LEU A 51 -10.16 -2.20 -4.10
C LEU A 51 -11.45 -1.86 -3.37
N GLY A 52 -12.61 -2.19 -3.94
CA GLY A 52 -13.90 -2.01 -3.28
C GLY A 52 -15.07 -1.83 -4.24
N ALA A 53 -16.26 -1.75 -3.67
CA ALA A 53 -17.48 -1.54 -4.42
C ALA A 53 -17.65 -0.07 -4.82
N LEU A 54 -18.04 0.19 -6.05
CA LEU A 54 -18.41 1.54 -6.49
C LEU A 54 -19.80 1.90 -5.93
N THR A 55 -19.88 2.92 -5.09
CA THR A 55 -21.12 3.29 -4.39
C THR A 55 -21.71 4.61 -4.84
N SER A 56 -20.90 5.59 -5.22
CA SER A 56 -21.38 6.88 -5.69
C SER A 56 -20.52 7.40 -6.84
N GLY A 57 -21.20 7.80 -7.93
CA GLY A 57 -20.55 8.14 -9.19
C GLY A 57 -20.28 9.63 -9.36
N TYR A 58 -19.44 9.91 -10.36
CA TYR A 58 -19.11 11.24 -10.81
C TYR A 58 -20.34 11.93 -11.42
N LYS A 59 -20.72 13.10 -10.88
CA LYS A 59 -21.80 13.98 -11.39
C LYS A 59 -23.08 13.24 -11.78
N THR A 60 -23.53 12.32 -10.92
CA THR A 60 -24.81 11.63 -11.12
C THR A 60 -25.99 12.62 -10.98
N PRO A 61 -27.17 12.31 -11.53
CA PRO A 61 -28.35 13.18 -11.40
C PRO A 61 -28.70 13.46 -9.93
N SER A 62 -28.50 12.51 -9.01
CA SER A 62 -28.73 12.67 -7.58
C SER A 62 -27.61 13.44 -6.85
N ARG A 63 -26.40 13.53 -7.42
CA ARG A 63 -25.23 14.22 -6.87
C ARG A 63 -24.48 15.00 -7.98
N PRO A 64 -25.06 16.05 -8.55
CA PRO A 64 -24.50 16.74 -9.72
C PRO A 64 -23.18 17.49 -9.42
N THR A 65 -22.89 17.75 -8.16
CA THR A 65 -21.65 18.39 -7.71
C THR A 65 -20.58 17.41 -7.28
N HIS A 66 -20.84 16.09 -7.29
CA HIS A 66 -19.89 15.06 -6.91
C HIS A 66 -18.81 14.89 -7.99
N THR A 67 -17.59 15.22 -7.66
CA THR A 67 -16.47 15.37 -8.62
C THR A 67 -15.54 14.17 -8.70
N GLY A 68 -15.89 13.09 -8.01
CA GLY A 68 -15.14 11.84 -7.96
C GLY A 68 -16.01 10.61 -8.05
N TRP A 69 -15.40 9.47 -7.73
CA TRP A 69 -16.05 8.21 -7.46
C TRP A 69 -15.78 7.79 -6.03
N ASP A 70 -16.82 7.28 -5.36
CA ASP A 70 -16.69 6.70 -4.03
C ASP A 70 -16.53 5.18 -4.18
N VAL A 71 -15.42 4.67 -3.63
CA VAL A 71 -15.07 3.24 -3.62
C VAL A 71 -15.14 2.77 -2.18
N ALA A 72 -16.17 2.02 -1.82
CA ALA A 72 -16.41 1.54 -0.46
C ALA A 72 -15.72 0.21 -0.19
N ASN A 73 -15.09 0.13 0.97
CA ASN A 73 -14.52 -1.08 1.54
C ASN A 73 -14.31 -0.84 3.05
N ASP A 74 -13.79 -1.83 3.77
CA ASP A 74 -13.51 -1.71 5.20
C ASP A 74 -12.55 -0.56 5.50
N GLN A 75 -12.77 0.08 6.65
CA GLN A 75 -11.80 1.06 7.15
C GLN A 75 -10.43 0.41 7.25
N GLY A 76 -9.45 1.11 6.67
CA GLY A 76 -8.10 0.64 6.62
C GLY A 76 -7.69 -0.11 5.38
N THR A 77 -8.58 -0.30 4.46
CA THR A 77 -8.22 -0.77 3.12
C THR A 77 -7.09 0.11 2.57
N PRO A 78 -6.02 -0.48 2.03
CA PRO A 78 -4.91 0.26 1.45
C PRO A 78 -5.33 1.17 0.30
N VAL A 79 -4.77 2.38 0.30
CA VAL A 79 -4.92 3.36 -0.78
C VAL A 79 -3.56 3.64 -1.40
N TYR A 80 -3.47 3.52 -2.71
CA TYR A 80 -2.25 3.59 -3.48
C TYR A 80 -2.24 4.77 -4.44
N ALA A 81 -1.04 5.28 -4.73
CA ALA A 81 -0.86 6.28 -5.78
C ALA A 81 -1.28 5.71 -7.14
N THR A 82 -2.20 6.37 -7.82
CA THR A 82 -2.73 5.91 -9.12
C THR A 82 -1.71 6.05 -10.26
N ALA A 83 -0.68 6.89 -10.09
CA ALA A 83 0.45 7.06 -11.01
C ALA A 83 1.67 7.60 -10.25
N ASP A 84 2.82 7.59 -10.92
CA ASP A 84 4.01 8.32 -10.44
C ASP A 84 3.67 9.79 -10.21
N GLY A 85 4.21 10.39 -9.15
CA GLY A 85 3.92 11.78 -8.87
C GLY A 85 4.64 12.35 -7.65
N THR A 86 4.30 13.59 -7.33
CA THR A 86 4.77 14.30 -6.15
C THR A 86 3.59 14.65 -5.26
N VAL A 87 3.70 14.40 -3.97
CA VAL A 87 2.70 14.82 -2.99
C VAL A 87 2.66 16.34 -2.96
N ARG A 88 1.58 16.91 -3.45
CA ARG A 88 1.36 18.35 -3.49
C ARG A 88 0.89 18.91 -2.16
N ASP A 89 -0.17 18.30 -1.62
CA ASP A 89 -0.83 18.71 -0.39
C ASP A 89 -1.35 17.49 0.37
N ILE A 90 -1.46 17.62 1.69
CA ILE A 90 -2.13 16.65 2.56
C ILE A 90 -3.04 17.37 3.56
N LYS A 91 -4.08 16.67 4.02
CA LYS A 91 -4.80 17.01 5.25
C LYS A 91 -4.72 15.83 6.20
N THR A 92 -4.44 16.12 7.46
CA THR A 92 -4.39 15.14 8.55
C THR A 92 -5.19 15.67 9.75
N ASN A 93 -5.38 14.83 10.77
CA ASN A 93 -6.07 15.20 12.03
C ASN A 93 -7.57 15.53 11.89
N SER A 94 -8.18 15.12 10.77
CA SER A 94 -9.62 15.18 10.61
C SER A 94 -10.30 13.97 11.25
N TYR A 95 -11.52 14.13 11.73
CA TYR A 95 -12.35 13.12 12.38
C TYR A 95 -13.67 12.93 11.63
N PRO A 96 -14.44 11.86 11.86
CA PRO A 96 -15.77 11.69 11.27
C PRO A 96 -16.69 12.85 11.62
N GLY A 97 -17.34 13.44 10.60
CA GLY A 97 -18.20 14.62 10.77
C GLY A 97 -17.47 15.98 10.72
N ASP A 98 -16.13 15.99 10.59
CA ASP A 98 -15.38 17.25 10.40
C ASP A 98 -15.74 17.88 9.03
N THR A 99 -16.39 19.04 9.06
CA THR A 99 -16.79 19.80 7.87
C THR A 99 -15.76 20.83 7.42
N SER A 100 -14.62 20.93 8.12
CA SER A 100 -13.56 21.87 7.74
C SER A 100 -12.95 21.46 6.38
N SER A 101 -12.82 22.45 5.49
CA SER A 101 -12.27 22.21 4.15
C SER A 101 -10.80 21.83 4.22
N GLY A 102 -10.43 20.92 3.33
CA GLY A 102 -9.05 20.58 3.06
C GLY A 102 -8.36 21.54 2.08
N PRO A 103 -7.15 21.19 1.61
CA PRO A 103 -6.43 21.97 0.61
C PRO A 103 -7.18 22.13 -0.72
N LEU A 104 -8.06 21.21 -1.06
CA LEU A 104 -8.98 21.35 -2.19
C LEU A 104 -10.34 21.82 -1.68
N ALA A 105 -10.77 22.98 -2.15
CA ALA A 105 -12.00 23.63 -1.71
C ALA A 105 -13.22 22.69 -1.80
N GLY A 106 -14.04 22.68 -0.77
CA GLY A 106 -15.23 21.86 -0.66
C GLY A 106 -14.99 20.38 -0.37
N ARG A 107 -13.75 19.96 -0.13
CA ARG A 107 -13.40 18.58 0.31
C ARG A 107 -13.05 18.58 1.79
N THR A 108 -13.60 17.64 2.50
CA THR A 108 -13.41 17.45 3.94
C THR A 108 -12.70 16.14 4.23
N GLY A 109 -12.24 15.95 5.46
CA GLY A 109 -11.55 14.72 5.85
C GLY A 109 -10.05 14.72 5.54
N ASN A 110 -9.36 13.71 6.06
CA ASN A 110 -7.96 13.49 5.74
C ASN A 110 -7.79 13.17 4.27
N SER A 111 -6.76 13.71 3.64
CA SER A 111 -6.59 13.57 2.20
C SER A 111 -5.14 13.66 1.75
N VAL A 112 -4.89 13.13 0.56
CA VAL A 112 -3.65 13.28 -0.19
C VAL A 112 -3.97 13.86 -1.57
N HIS A 113 -3.17 14.80 -2.02
CA HIS A 113 -3.13 15.28 -3.39
C HIS A 113 -1.81 14.89 -4.04
N LEU A 114 -1.85 14.34 -5.24
CA LEU A 114 -0.66 14.05 -6.05
C LEU A 114 -0.69 14.86 -7.34
N ASN A 115 0.42 15.52 -7.62
CA ASN A 115 0.70 16.03 -8.97
C ASN A 115 1.36 14.92 -9.78
N HIS A 116 0.88 14.73 -11.01
CA HIS A 116 1.40 13.77 -11.99
C HIS A 116 2.02 14.51 -13.18
N ALA A 117 2.64 13.74 -14.08
CA ALA A 117 3.05 14.26 -15.38
C ALA A 117 1.85 14.85 -16.16
N ASP A 118 2.15 15.68 -17.17
CA ASP A 118 1.16 16.33 -18.03
C ASP A 118 0.12 17.18 -17.29
N SER A 119 0.50 17.70 -16.12
CA SER A 119 -0.34 18.56 -15.29
C SER A 119 -1.65 17.91 -14.81
N TYR A 120 -1.72 16.58 -14.80
CA TYR A 120 -2.80 15.89 -14.10
C TYR A 120 -2.56 15.91 -12.61
N PHE A 121 -3.62 15.81 -11.82
CA PHE A 121 -3.50 15.48 -10.41
C PHE A 121 -4.63 14.56 -9.95
N SER A 122 -4.39 13.84 -8.88
CA SER A 122 -5.35 12.99 -8.21
C SER A 122 -5.57 13.39 -6.78
N TYR A 123 -6.80 13.17 -6.29
CA TYR A 123 -7.23 13.43 -4.93
C TYR A 123 -7.74 12.14 -4.29
N TYR A 124 -7.35 11.93 -3.04
CA TYR A 124 -7.71 10.77 -2.23
C TYR A 124 -8.28 11.28 -0.91
N GLY A 125 -9.59 11.18 -0.73
CA GLY A 125 -10.33 11.74 0.43
C GLY A 125 -10.82 10.70 1.42
N HIS A 126 -11.29 11.19 2.58
CA HIS A 126 -11.84 10.45 3.70
C HIS A 126 -10.90 9.43 4.34
N LEU A 127 -9.57 9.65 4.21
CA LEU A 127 -8.57 8.71 4.71
C LEU A 127 -8.62 8.59 6.24
N HIS A 128 -8.49 7.37 6.74
CA HIS A 128 -8.22 7.11 8.14
C HIS A 128 -6.81 7.59 8.51
N ARG A 129 -5.85 7.32 7.63
CA ARG A 129 -4.44 7.69 7.84
C ARG A 129 -3.76 8.08 6.54
N VAL A 130 -3.00 9.15 6.58
CA VAL A 130 -2.07 9.59 5.53
C VAL A 130 -0.69 9.02 5.87
N LEU A 131 0.00 8.43 4.88
CA LEU A 131 1.29 7.74 5.05
C LEU A 131 2.44 8.40 4.29
N VAL A 132 2.18 9.56 3.70
CA VAL A 132 3.15 10.32 2.89
C VAL A 132 3.18 11.77 3.34
N GLY A 133 4.26 12.49 3.02
CA GLY A 133 4.45 13.90 3.34
C GLY A 133 4.47 14.79 2.09
N VAL A 134 4.16 16.08 2.27
CA VAL A 134 4.25 17.07 1.19
C VAL A 134 5.66 17.09 0.60
N GLY A 135 5.76 17.15 -0.73
CA GLY A 135 7.02 17.12 -1.49
C GLY A 135 7.59 15.71 -1.73
N GLN A 136 7.03 14.67 -1.10
CA GLN A 136 7.48 13.30 -1.31
C GLN A 136 7.18 12.84 -2.74
N GLN A 137 8.19 12.23 -3.39
CA GLN A 137 8.00 11.50 -4.64
C GLN A 137 7.37 10.13 -4.34
N VAL A 138 6.37 9.77 -5.10
CA VAL A 138 5.70 8.48 -5.01
C VAL A 138 5.66 7.80 -6.37
N SER A 139 5.79 6.47 -6.35
CA SER A 139 5.66 5.65 -7.56
C SER A 139 4.23 5.15 -7.72
N CYS A 140 3.83 4.87 -8.95
CA CYS A 140 2.57 4.20 -9.28
C CYS A 140 2.42 2.92 -8.44
N GLY A 141 1.28 2.75 -7.77
CA GLY A 141 1.05 1.62 -6.87
C GLY A 141 1.72 1.73 -5.50
N GLN A 142 2.40 2.83 -5.17
CA GLN A 142 2.92 3.04 -3.82
C GLN A 142 1.80 3.29 -2.83
N LEU A 143 1.87 2.66 -1.64
CA LEU A 143 0.94 2.90 -0.54
C LEU A 143 1.09 4.35 -0.04
N ILE A 144 -0.01 5.12 -0.06
CA ILE A 144 -0.04 6.54 0.32
C ILE A 144 -0.98 6.84 1.49
N GLY A 145 -1.90 5.92 1.78
CA GLY A 145 -2.87 6.11 2.86
C GLY A 145 -3.70 4.87 3.11
N LEU A 146 -4.59 5.00 4.06
CA LEU A 146 -5.53 3.95 4.46
C LEU A 146 -6.95 4.53 4.40
N MET A 147 -7.87 3.79 3.82
CA MET A 147 -9.29 4.16 3.68
C MET A 147 -9.92 4.43 5.04
N GLY A 148 -10.80 5.41 5.12
CA GLY A 148 -11.50 5.76 6.36
C GLY A 148 -12.87 6.38 6.11
N THR A 149 -13.33 7.13 7.10
CA THR A 149 -14.61 7.83 7.11
C THR A 149 -14.48 9.23 7.74
N THR A 150 -13.28 9.85 7.63
CA THR A 150 -13.05 11.20 8.15
C THR A 150 -13.71 12.26 7.29
N GLY A 151 -14.05 13.39 7.90
CA GLY A 151 -14.77 14.46 7.21
C GLY A 151 -16.27 14.19 7.08
N ASN A 152 -16.91 14.80 6.09
CA ASN A 152 -18.34 14.61 5.79
C ASN A 152 -18.51 13.28 5.00
N SER A 153 -18.58 12.19 5.71
CA SER A 153 -18.67 10.82 5.18
C SER A 153 -19.73 10.01 5.91
N SER A 154 -20.48 9.20 5.21
CA SER A 154 -21.54 8.34 5.77
C SER A 154 -21.04 6.92 6.14
N GLY A 155 -19.82 6.56 5.80
CA GLY A 155 -19.21 5.25 6.05
C GLY A 155 -17.86 5.11 5.38
N PRO A 156 -17.11 4.03 5.66
CA PRO A 156 -15.77 3.88 5.12
C PRO A 156 -15.77 3.77 3.59
N HIS A 157 -15.08 4.69 2.93
CA HIS A 157 -14.86 4.69 1.49
C HIS A 157 -13.67 5.58 1.11
N LEU A 158 -13.12 5.36 -0.06
CA LEU A 158 -12.22 6.30 -0.73
C LEU A 158 -13.05 7.20 -1.65
N HIS A 159 -13.03 8.50 -1.42
CA HIS A 159 -13.45 9.48 -2.42
C HIS A 159 -12.26 9.78 -3.34
N PHE A 160 -12.35 9.37 -4.60
CA PHE A 160 -11.26 9.44 -5.57
C PHE A 160 -11.59 10.36 -6.74
N GLU A 161 -10.70 11.32 -7.01
CA GLU A 161 -10.84 12.25 -8.13
C GLU A 161 -9.61 12.23 -9.02
N ILE A 162 -9.82 12.48 -10.32
CA ILE A 162 -8.77 12.83 -11.28
C ILE A 162 -9.13 14.17 -11.89
N HIS A 163 -8.16 15.06 -11.94
CA HIS A 163 -8.28 16.38 -12.54
C HIS A 163 -7.28 16.54 -13.69
N ARG A 164 -7.76 17.20 -14.74
CA ARG A 164 -6.96 17.62 -15.88
C ARG A 164 -6.28 18.96 -15.61
N PRO A 165 -5.36 19.40 -16.50
CA PRO A 165 -4.83 20.76 -16.42
C PRO A 165 -5.95 21.80 -16.21
N ARG A 166 -5.69 22.82 -15.38
CA ARG A 166 -6.63 23.86 -14.94
C ARG A 166 -7.70 23.38 -13.94
N LEU A 167 -7.43 22.33 -13.18
CA LEU A 167 -8.28 21.83 -12.09
C LEU A 167 -9.70 21.37 -12.52
N THR A 168 -9.88 21.02 -13.78
CA THR A 168 -11.15 20.49 -14.25
C THR A 168 -11.25 19.01 -13.91
N SER A 169 -12.18 18.63 -13.03
CA SER A 169 -12.42 17.22 -12.72
C SER A 169 -12.87 16.45 -13.97
N THR A 170 -12.43 15.22 -14.08
CA THR A 170 -12.87 14.26 -15.11
C THR A 170 -13.38 13.01 -14.40
N ASP A 171 -14.28 12.27 -15.06
CA ASP A 171 -14.75 11.01 -14.50
C ASP A 171 -13.57 10.02 -14.33
N PRO A 172 -13.17 9.70 -13.08
CA PRO A 172 -12.04 8.81 -12.81
C PRO A 172 -12.25 7.40 -13.36
N ARG A 173 -13.50 6.90 -13.38
CA ARG A 173 -13.82 5.58 -13.89
C ARG A 173 -13.59 5.51 -15.39
N VAL A 174 -14.07 6.50 -16.14
CA VAL A 174 -13.86 6.59 -17.60
C VAL A 174 -12.38 6.82 -17.91
N PHE A 175 -11.72 7.69 -17.14
CA PHE A 175 -10.29 7.98 -17.31
C PHE A 175 -9.42 6.73 -17.16
N LEU A 176 -9.66 5.93 -16.14
CA LEU A 176 -8.92 4.68 -15.87
C LEU A 176 -9.32 3.58 -16.87
N ALA A 177 -10.62 3.46 -17.20
CA ALA A 177 -11.12 2.47 -18.18
C ALA A 177 -10.47 2.65 -19.56
N ASN A 178 -10.28 3.90 -20.03
CA ASN A 178 -9.56 4.20 -21.26
C ASN A 178 -8.08 3.77 -21.25
N ARG A 179 -7.57 3.37 -20.08
CA ARG A 179 -6.22 2.82 -19.85
C ARG A 179 -6.24 1.34 -19.49
N GLY A 180 -7.38 0.67 -19.67
CA GLY A 180 -7.56 -0.74 -19.36
C GLY A 180 -7.63 -1.05 -17.85
N ILE A 181 -7.88 -0.03 -17.01
CA ILE A 181 -7.92 -0.16 -15.56
C ILE A 181 -9.37 -0.04 -15.08
N THR A 182 -9.84 -1.03 -14.34
CA THR A 182 -11.17 -1.00 -13.73
C THR A 182 -11.07 -0.39 -12.32
N LEU A 183 -11.65 0.79 -12.12
CA LEU A 183 -11.70 1.44 -10.81
C LEU A 183 -12.49 0.56 -9.83
N GLY A 184 -11.96 0.40 -8.63
CA GLY A 184 -12.60 -0.39 -7.57
C GLY A 184 -12.66 -1.88 -7.87
N ALA A 185 -12.03 -2.37 -8.96
CA ALA A 185 -12.03 -3.79 -9.27
C ALA A 185 -11.66 -4.60 -8.05
N THR A 186 -12.56 -5.49 -7.64
CA THR A 186 -12.19 -6.57 -6.75
C THR A 186 -11.09 -7.35 -7.44
N ALA A 187 -10.03 -7.70 -6.71
CA ALA A 187 -9.03 -8.61 -7.23
C ALA A 187 -9.73 -9.79 -7.90
N PRO A 188 -9.24 -10.30 -9.04
CA PRO A 188 -9.75 -11.56 -9.57
C PRO A 188 -9.78 -12.57 -8.43
N VAL A 189 -10.83 -13.39 -8.38
CA VAL A 189 -11.14 -14.34 -7.32
C VAL A 189 -9.89 -15.17 -6.98
N GLY A 190 -9.26 -14.81 -5.91
CA GLY A 190 -7.93 -15.08 -5.40
C GLY A 190 -7.59 -13.87 -4.54
N SER A 191 -8.59 -13.35 -3.81
CA SER A 191 -8.54 -12.06 -3.14
C SER A 191 -7.30 -11.97 -2.26
N THR A 192 -6.42 -11.06 -2.62
CA THR A 192 -5.29 -10.62 -1.79
C THR A 192 -5.76 -9.77 -0.60
N GLY A 193 -7.02 -9.87 -0.21
CA GLY A 193 -7.55 -9.22 0.97
C GLY A 193 -7.37 -10.10 2.19
N TYR A 194 -6.56 -9.67 3.13
CA TYR A 194 -6.50 -10.31 4.44
C TYR A 194 -7.90 -10.36 5.08
N PRO A 195 -8.29 -11.50 5.68
CA PRO A 195 -9.59 -11.61 6.35
C PRO A 195 -9.65 -10.70 7.57
N SER A 196 -10.84 -10.19 7.87
CA SER A 196 -11.08 -9.55 9.16
C SER A 196 -11.32 -10.64 10.22
N VAL A 197 -10.50 -10.61 11.27
CA VAL A 197 -10.55 -11.58 12.38
C VAL A 197 -10.78 -10.86 13.69
N SER A 198 -11.75 -11.33 14.47
CA SER A 198 -12.17 -10.72 15.73
C SER A 198 -12.37 -11.76 16.83
N GLN A 199 -12.66 -11.27 18.02
CA GLN A 199 -12.99 -12.12 19.16
C GLN A 199 -14.12 -13.09 18.82
N GLY A 200 -13.94 -14.35 19.19
CA GLY A 200 -14.82 -15.48 18.89
C GLY A 200 -14.27 -16.39 17.77
N ALA A 201 -13.34 -15.92 16.95
CA ALA A 201 -12.71 -16.77 15.94
C ALA A 201 -11.79 -17.83 16.56
N SER A 202 -11.69 -18.99 15.91
CA SER A 202 -10.80 -20.07 16.32
C SER A 202 -10.18 -20.79 15.11
N GLY A 203 -9.13 -21.55 15.35
CA GLY A 203 -8.45 -22.32 14.32
C GLY A 203 -7.06 -21.79 13.95
N TRP A 204 -6.62 -22.08 12.73
CA TRP A 204 -5.27 -21.80 12.30
C TRP A 204 -5.00 -20.29 12.08
N VAL A 205 -5.99 -19.50 11.62
CA VAL A 205 -5.82 -18.06 11.39
C VAL A 205 -5.57 -17.30 12.70
N PRO A 206 -6.37 -17.47 13.78
CA PRO A 206 -6.02 -16.94 15.09
C PRO A 206 -4.66 -17.40 15.61
N ARG A 207 -4.28 -18.65 15.38
CA ARG A 207 -2.94 -19.17 15.75
C ARG A 207 -1.82 -18.44 15.02
N VAL A 208 -1.97 -18.17 13.73
CA VAL A 208 -1.03 -17.35 12.96
C VAL A 208 -0.94 -15.95 13.56
N ILE A 209 -2.09 -15.30 13.82
CA ILE A 209 -2.13 -13.96 14.43
C ILE A 209 -1.34 -13.95 15.77
N GLN A 210 -1.58 -14.92 16.62
CA GLN A 210 -0.90 -15.04 17.91
C GLN A 210 0.63 -15.17 17.75
N TYR A 211 1.10 -15.98 16.81
CA TYR A 211 2.53 -16.05 16.48
C TYR A 211 3.07 -14.70 15.99
N LEU A 212 2.37 -14.05 15.08
CA LEU A 212 2.79 -12.76 14.52
C LEU A 212 2.81 -11.66 15.60
N VAL A 213 1.78 -11.57 16.44
CA VAL A 213 1.71 -10.62 17.56
C VAL A 213 2.86 -10.83 18.53
N ARG A 214 3.16 -12.09 18.88
CA ARG A 214 4.29 -12.46 19.74
C ARG A 214 5.63 -12.13 19.11
N ALA A 215 5.79 -12.33 17.83
CA ALA A 215 6.97 -11.92 17.08
C ALA A 215 7.18 -10.39 17.05
N ARG A 216 6.13 -9.63 17.35
CA ARG A 216 6.18 -8.17 17.48
C ARG A 216 6.41 -7.71 18.94
N GLY A 217 6.73 -8.64 19.84
CA GLY A 217 7.09 -8.33 21.23
C GLY A 217 5.89 -8.22 22.18
N VAL A 218 4.67 -8.57 21.74
CA VAL A 218 3.50 -8.57 22.62
C VAL A 218 3.21 -9.98 23.10
N SER A 219 3.17 -10.19 24.42
CA SER A 219 2.90 -11.50 25.01
C SER A 219 1.46 -11.96 24.72
N VAL A 220 1.33 -13.16 24.19
CA VAL A 220 0.04 -13.84 23.95
C VAL A 220 0.24 -15.35 23.92
N VAL A 221 -0.72 -16.10 24.46
CA VAL A 221 -0.76 -17.56 24.36
C VAL A 221 -1.12 -17.97 22.94
N VAL A 222 -0.43 -18.96 22.39
CA VAL A 222 -0.67 -19.48 21.04
C VAL A 222 -1.53 -20.76 21.15
N ASP A 223 -2.83 -20.56 21.31
CA ASP A 223 -3.82 -21.64 21.46
C ASP A 223 -4.75 -21.78 20.24
N GLY A 224 -4.74 -20.80 19.34
CA GLY A 224 -5.61 -20.76 18.18
C GLY A 224 -7.01 -20.25 18.49
N VAL A 225 -7.23 -19.61 19.64
CA VAL A 225 -8.50 -19.00 20.03
C VAL A 225 -8.36 -17.49 20.11
N PHE A 226 -9.13 -16.76 19.33
CA PHE A 226 -9.18 -15.29 19.40
C PHE A 226 -10.11 -14.88 20.54
N GLY A 227 -9.67 -15.14 21.78
CA GLY A 227 -10.39 -14.76 23.01
C GLY A 227 -10.10 -13.32 23.44
N PRO A 228 -10.65 -12.89 24.60
CA PRO A 228 -10.41 -11.54 25.16
C PRO A 228 -8.94 -11.20 25.34
N ALA A 229 -8.11 -12.18 25.74
CA ALA A 229 -6.66 -12.01 25.92
C ALA A 229 -5.97 -11.75 24.58
N CYS A 230 -6.33 -12.47 23.51
CA CYS A 230 -5.82 -12.24 22.17
C CYS A 230 -6.24 -10.85 21.64
N ALA A 231 -7.51 -10.47 21.80
CA ALA A 231 -8.00 -9.14 21.42
C ALA A 231 -7.26 -8.03 22.19
N SER A 232 -6.96 -8.23 23.47
CA SER A 232 -6.17 -7.29 24.26
C SER A 232 -4.73 -7.17 23.75
N ALA A 233 -4.09 -8.28 23.41
CA ALA A 233 -2.75 -8.30 22.82
C ALA A 233 -2.72 -7.60 21.46
N VAL A 234 -3.74 -7.81 20.62
CA VAL A 234 -3.89 -7.09 19.35
C VAL A 234 -4.05 -5.59 19.58
N ARG A 235 -4.88 -5.13 20.53
CA ARG A 235 -4.97 -3.70 20.89
C ARG A 235 -3.64 -3.12 21.34
N SER A 236 -2.89 -3.85 22.17
CA SER A 236 -1.56 -3.41 22.60
C SER A 236 -0.59 -3.27 21.43
N PHE A 237 -0.60 -4.23 20.50
CA PHE A 237 0.18 -4.16 19.27
C PHE A 237 -0.23 -2.95 18.41
N GLN A 238 -1.53 -2.77 18.16
CA GLN A 238 -2.09 -1.66 17.39
C GLN A 238 -1.68 -0.32 17.98
N SER A 239 -1.87 -0.12 19.28
CA SER A 239 -1.47 1.09 20.00
C SER A 239 0.03 1.36 19.88
N GLY A 240 0.87 0.34 20.08
CA GLY A 240 2.33 0.46 19.92
C GLY A 240 2.80 0.78 18.51
N ARG A 241 1.92 0.61 17.51
CA ARG A 241 2.15 0.97 16.09
C ARG A 241 1.41 2.23 15.64
N GLY A 242 0.73 2.92 16.56
CA GLY A 242 -0.08 4.09 16.22
C GLY A 242 -1.29 3.75 15.33
N LEU A 243 -1.75 2.50 15.38
CA LEU A 243 -2.98 2.05 14.71
C LEU A 243 -4.19 2.30 15.62
N TYR A 244 -5.38 2.30 15.03
CA TYR A 244 -6.59 2.30 15.83
C TYR A 244 -6.69 0.99 16.62
N ALA A 245 -6.75 1.08 17.95
CA ALA A 245 -6.64 -0.06 18.86
C ALA A 245 -8.03 -0.68 19.15
N ASP A 246 -8.69 -1.18 18.11
CA ASP A 246 -10.00 -1.84 18.19
C ASP A 246 -9.93 -3.31 18.61
N GLY A 247 -8.77 -3.93 18.48
CA GLY A 247 -8.57 -5.34 18.75
C GLY A 247 -9.03 -6.25 17.61
N LEU A 248 -9.34 -5.69 16.43
CA LEU A 248 -9.64 -6.44 15.22
C LEU A 248 -8.38 -6.60 14.37
N VAL A 249 -8.21 -7.75 13.73
CA VAL A 249 -7.12 -7.96 12.78
C VAL A 249 -7.70 -7.89 11.37
N GLY A 250 -7.86 -6.66 10.89
CA GLY A 250 -8.21 -6.36 9.51
C GLY A 250 -6.97 -6.09 8.64
N PRO A 251 -7.14 -5.68 7.38
CA PRO A 251 -6.05 -5.49 6.41
C PRO A 251 -4.88 -4.64 6.92
N ILE A 252 -5.15 -3.56 7.67
CA ILE A 252 -4.11 -2.70 8.25
C ILE A 252 -3.28 -3.47 9.28
N THR A 253 -3.98 -4.14 10.20
CA THR A 253 -3.31 -4.88 11.27
C THR A 253 -2.48 -6.02 10.70
N TRP A 254 -2.99 -6.74 9.67
CA TRP A 254 -2.23 -7.75 8.96
C TRP A 254 -0.97 -7.17 8.30
N THR A 255 -1.09 -6.07 7.56
CA THR A 255 0.06 -5.41 6.92
C THR A 255 1.12 -5.00 7.95
N ALA A 256 0.71 -4.56 9.14
CA ALA A 256 1.63 -4.23 10.21
C ALA A 256 2.23 -5.46 10.90
N LEU A 257 1.52 -6.59 10.92
CA LEU A 257 1.96 -7.83 11.56
C LEU A 257 2.98 -8.60 10.71
N VAL A 258 2.74 -8.73 9.40
CA VAL A 258 3.60 -9.53 8.53
C VAL A 258 4.94 -8.83 8.26
N LEU A 259 5.99 -9.63 8.05
CA LEU A 259 7.30 -9.17 7.57
C LEU A 259 7.74 -10.07 6.42
N PRO A 260 8.58 -9.54 5.52
CA PRO A 260 9.26 -10.37 4.54
C PRO A 260 10.11 -11.45 5.22
N LEU A 261 10.01 -12.68 4.72
CA LEU A 261 10.78 -13.83 5.19
C LEU A 261 11.53 -14.48 4.04
N ARG A 262 12.71 -15.00 4.37
CA ARG A 262 13.58 -15.77 3.45
C ARG A 262 14.31 -16.88 4.19
N GLU A 263 14.91 -17.78 3.46
CA GLU A 263 15.75 -18.84 4.03
C GLU A 263 16.78 -18.25 5.02
N GLY A 264 16.95 -18.94 6.14
CA GLY A 264 17.77 -18.51 7.28
C GLY A 264 17.03 -17.72 8.34
N ASN A 265 15.82 -17.22 8.09
CA ASN A 265 15.02 -16.58 9.14
C ASN A 265 14.50 -17.62 10.15
N SER A 266 14.23 -17.16 11.37
CA SER A 266 13.74 -18.04 12.46
C SER A 266 12.81 -17.28 13.42
N GLY A 267 12.12 -18.03 14.28
CA GLY A 267 11.27 -17.51 15.34
C GLY A 267 9.77 -17.59 15.03
N ASP A 268 8.99 -16.79 15.76
CA ASP A 268 7.53 -16.87 15.71
C ASP A 268 6.91 -16.44 14.38
N LEU A 269 7.53 -15.50 13.67
CA LEU A 269 7.10 -15.17 12.30
C LEU A 269 7.14 -16.40 11.39
N VAL A 270 8.19 -17.21 11.52
CA VAL A 270 8.34 -18.46 10.74
C VAL A 270 7.36 -19.52 11.24
N ARG A 271 7.11 -19.64 12.56
CA ARG A 271 6.05 -20.54 13.07
C ARG A 271 4.68 -20.17 12.52
N GLY A 272 4.37 -18.86 12.42
CA GLY A 272 3.16 -18.37 11.77
C GLY A 272 3.09 -18.79 10.30
N LEU A 273 4.19 -18.64 9.55
CA LEU A 273 4.30 -19.07 8.17
C LEU A 273 4.10 -20.58 8.01
N GLN A 274 4.79 -21.39 8.80
CA GLN A 274 4.68 -22.86 8.75
C GLN A 274 3.25 -23.32 9.08
N THR A 275 2.60 -22.68 10.07
CA THR A 275 1.20 -22.92 10.42
C THR A 275 0.27 -22.64 9.23
N ALA A 276 0.46 -21.51 8.57
CA ALA A 276 -0.35 -21.13 7.42
C ALA A 276 -0.09 -22.05 6.22
N LEU A 277 1.17 -22.40 5.92
CA LEU A 277 1.51 -23.36 4.86
C LEU A 277 0.88 -24.73 5.10
N ASN A 278 0.89 -25.22 6.35
CA ASN A 278 0.24 -26.49 6.71
C ASN A 278 -1.27 -26.43 6.49
N ALA A 279 -1.92 -25.33 6.82
CA ALA A 279 -3.34 -25.13 6.53
C ALA A 279 -3.64 -25.10 5.02
N ARG A 280 -2.64 -24.82 4.19
CA ARG A 280 -2.72 -24.85 2.74
C ARG A 280 -2.15 -26.13 2.09
N GLY A 281 -2.02 -27.20 2.92
CA GLY A 281 -1.66 -28.55 2.45
C GLY A 281 -0.17 -28.89 2.46
N ALA A 282 0.66 -28.09 3.12
CA ALA A 282 2.02 -28.53 3.46
C ALA A 282 2.01 -29.46 4.68
N SER A 283 3.13 -30.16 4.92
CA SER A 283 3.31 -31.04 6.08
C SER A 283 4.64 -30.68 6.74
N LEU A 284 4.70 -29.48 7.31
CA LEU A 284 5.90 -28.94 7.95
C LEU A 284 5.86 -29.15 9.48
N VAL A 285 7.00 -29.42 10.06
CA VAL A 285 7.20 -29.24 11.51
C VAL A 285 7.17 -27.73 11.80
N VAL A 286 6.37 -27.31 12.77
CA VAL A 286 6.28 -25.90 13.18
C VAL A 286 7.37 -25.62 14.21
N ASP A 287 8.63 -25.68 13.76
CA ASP A 287 9.84 -25.50 14.59
C ASP A 287 10.30 -24.03 14.65
N GLY A 288 9.82 -23.21 13.71
CA GLY A 288 10.21 -21.81 13.58
C GLY A 288 11.51 -21.62 12.82
N GLY A 289 11.99 -22.60 12.08
CA GLY A 289 13.15 -22.49 11.21
C GLY A 289 12.73 -22.39 9.74
N LEU A 290 13.16 -21.36 9.03
CA LEU A 290 12.98 -21.26 7.58
C LEU A 290 14.23 -21.82 6.87
N GLY A 291 14.35 -23.15 6.91
CA GLY A 291 15.36 -23.87 6.15
C GLY A 291 14.88 -24.32 4.77
N SER A 292 15.65 -25.15 4.10
CA SER A 292 15.38 -25.62 2.71
C SER A 292 14.02 -26.32 2.58
N VAL A 293 13.59 -27.08 3.58
CA VAL A 293 12.27 -27.77 3.56
C VAL A 293 11.14 -26.76 3.55
N THR A 294 11.18 -25.75 4.44
CA THR A 294 10.18 -24.69 4.49
C THR A 294 10.22 -23.84 3.21
N THR A 295 11.43 -23.50 2.71
CA THR A 295 11.60 -22.76 1.45
C THR A 295 10.98 -23.51 0.26
N THR A 296 11.16 -24.82 0.21
CA THR A 296 10.54 -25.69 -0.83
C THR A 296 9.01 -25.64 -0.75
N ALA A 297 8.46 -25.70 0.46
CA ALA A 297 7.01 -25.57 0.66
C ALA A 297 6.49 -24.19 0.23
N VAL A 298 7.23 -23.12 0.51
CA VAL A 298 6.90 -21.76 0.03
C VAL A 298 6.86 -21.73 -1.50
N ARG A 299 7.90 -22.21 -2.18
CA ARG A 299 7.94 -22.26 -3.66
C ARG A 299 6.80 -23.08 -4.25
N SER A 300 6.49 -24.22 -3.65
CA SER A 300 5.37 -25.07 -4.07
C SER A 300 4.03 -24.34 -3.89
N PHE A 301 3.85 -23.62 -2.78
CA PHE A 301 2.67 -22.81 -2.57
C PHE A 301 2.58 -21.67 -3.58
N GLN A 302 3.65 -20.93 -3.80
CA GLN A 302 3.72 -19.83 -4.77
C GLN A 302 3.37 -20.32 -6.18
N SER A 303 3.97 -21.41 -6.65
CA SER A 303 3.70 -22.00 -7.97
C SER A 303 2.24 -22.39 -8.14
N ARG A 304 1.64 -23.06 -7.14
CA ARG A 304 0.22 -23.48 -7.19
C ARG A 304 -0.76 -22.31 -7.22
N ASN A 305 -0.34 -21.14 -6.75
CA ASN A 305 -1.18 -19.93 -6.69
C ASN A 305 -0.79 -18.88 -7.74
N GLY A 306 -0.03 -19.26 -8.77
CA GLY A 306 0.35 -18.35 -9.86
C GLY A 306 1.31 -17.22 -9.47
N LEU A 307 2.02 -17.38 -8.34
CA LEU A 307 3.04 -16.44 -7.89
C LEU A 307 4.42 -16.83 -8.43
N VAL A 308 5.35 -15.88 -8.45
CA VAL A 308 6.75 -16.17 -8.71
C VAL A 308 7.28 -17.10 -7.62
N ALA A 309 7.74 -18.30 -7.99
CA ALA A 309 8.20 -19.33 -7.05
C ALA A 309 9.66 -19.10 -6.63
N ASP A 310 9.95 -17.93 -6.06
CA ASP A 310 11.29 -17.50 -5.63
C ASP A 310 11.66 -17.98 -4.21
N GLY A 311 10.69 -18.45 -3.43
CA GLY A 311 10.85 -18.86 -2.04
C GLY A 311 10.91 -17.68 -1.05
N LEU A 312 10.66 -16.46 -1.51
CA LEU A 312 10.57 -15.28 -0.67
C LEU A 312 9.13 -15.07 -0.21
N VAL A 313 8.92 -14.86 1.07
CA VAL A 313 7.58 -14.60 1.63
C VAL A 313 7.41 -13.10 1.81
N GLY A 314 7.02 -12.44 0.73
CA GLY A 314 6.67 -11.01 0.75
C GLY A 314 5.18 -10.78 1.06
N PRO A 315 4.70 -9.51 1.05
CA PRO A 315 3.31 -9.17 1.29
C PRO A 315 2.32 -9.90 0.38
N VAL A 316 2.67 -10.10 -0.90
CA VAL A 316 1.84 -10.84 -1.86
C VAL A 316 1.70 -12.31 -1.46
N THR A 317 2.81 -12.97 -1.10
CA THR A 317 2.77 -14.36 -0.63
C THR A 317 1.94 -14.48 0.64
N TRP A 318 2.11 -13.57 1.60
CA TRP A 318 1.33 -13.54 2.83
C TRP A 318 -0.16 -13.37 2.58
N SER A 319 -0.56 -12.44 1.69
CA SER A 319 -1.97 -12.14 1.43
C SER A 319 -2.72 -13.27 0.71
N VAL A 320 -2.02 -14.08 -0.07
CA VAL A 320 -2.60 -15.28 -0.71
C VAL A 320 -2.61 -16.46 0.28
N LEU A 321 -1.68 -16.47 1.21
CA LEU A 321 -1.52 -17.54 2.20
C LEU A 321 -2.59 -17.48 3.30
N ILE A 322 -2.97 -16.28 3.75
CA ILE A 322 -3.98 -16.04 4.79
C ILE A 322 -5.39 -15.99 4.20
#